data_84ce36dcd8150cf758c551b214f33c4b
#
_entry.id   84ce36dcd8150cf758c551b214f33c4b
#
_cell.length_a   1.000
_cell.length_b   1.000
_cell.length_c   1.000
_cell.angle_alpha   90.00
_cell.angle_beta   90.00
_cell.angle_gamma   90.00
#
_symmetry.space_group_name_H-M   'P 1'
#
loop_
_entity.id
_entity.type
_entity.pdbx_description
1 polymer ?
#
loop_
_entity_poly.entity_id
_entity_poly.type
_entity_poly.pdbx_seq_one_letter_code
_entity_poly.pdbx_strand_id
1 'polypeptide(L)'
;MQGWPGFSEGGLALGSLNTVLCGIPIDNPIIPASGTFGYGYEFAELYDINCLGSFSFKGTTASPREGNPLPRIAESASGMLNSVGLENPGVESVICDELPKLRRVFRKPVIANICGFSISEYVEVAEKLDQQDQVGWLEVNISCPNVHGGGMSFGTDPKLAAEVTKAVKSATKKPVIMKLSPNVTDISAVATACEQAGADGISLINTLMGMRIDPGIQRPILANITGGLSGPAVFPIALRMVWQVYQAVSIPVIGLGGISTPEQVIEMMLAGAVAVEIGTANLIDPYACPKILRALPAVMDRYGIRSLKNIVGGAHG
;
A
#
# COMPACT_ATOMS: atom_id res chain seq x y z
N MET A 1 -20.53 18.76 -18.13
CA MET A 1 -19.39 18.64 -17.17
C MET A 1 -19.56 19.72 -16.12
N GLN A 2 -20.14 19.39 -14.98
CA GLN A 2 -20.20 20.32 -13.85
C GLN A 2 -18.85 20.20 -13.12
N GLY A 3 -18.06 21.30 -13.15
CA GLY A 3 -16.79 21.39 -12.47
C GLY A 3 -16.96 21.13 -10.96
N TRP A 4 -16.05 20.42 -10.37
CA TRP A 4 -15.94 20.24 -8.92
C TRP A 4 -15.83 21.62 -8.27
N PRO A 5 -16.64 21.96 -7.25
CA PRO A 5 -16.53 23.23 -6.56
C PRO A 5 -15.16 23.31 -5.90
N GLY A 6 -14.40 24.35 -6.26
CA GLY A 6 -13.14 24.70 -5.62
C GLY A 6 -13.31 24.86 -4.13
N PHE A 7 -12.25 24.59 -3.37
CA PHE A 7 -12.18 24.82 -1.93
C PHE A 7 -12.47 26.32 -1.66
N SER A 8 -13.63 26.62 -1.07
CA SER A 8 -13.93 27.97 -0.61
C SER A 8 -13.14 28.25 0.66
N GLU A 9 -12.29 29.27 0.62
CA GLU A 9 -11.66 29.89 1.79
C GLU A 9 -12.73 30.54 2.68
N GLY A 10 -13.17 29.80 3.69
CA GLY A 10 -14.15 30.25 4.71
C GLY A 10 -13.68 29.85 6.10
N GLY A 11 -12.79 30.65 6.68
CA GLY A 11 -12.56 30.98 8.09
C GLY A 11 -12.80 29.96 9.20
N LEU A 12 -12.01 28.89 9.26
CA LEU A 12 -11.48 28.22 10.46
C LEU A 12 -10.14 27.69 10.02
N ALA A 13 -9.09 27.79 10.85
CA ALA A 13 -7.78 27.24 10.50
C ALA A 13 -7.94 25.73 10.33
N LEU A 14 -8.15 25.27 9.08
CA LEU A 14 -8.27 23.86 8.72
C LEU A 14 -7.05 23.14 9.26
N GLY A 15 -7.26 22.05 9.98
CA GLY A 15 -6.19 21.22 10.52
C GLY A 15 -5.21 20.82 9.42
N SER A 16 -3.91 20.81 9.74
CA SER A 16 -2.86 20.47 8.78
C SER A 16 -2.87 18.99 8.47
N LEU A 17 -3.03 18.65 7.18
CA LEU A 17 -3.04 17.27 6.68
C LEU A 17 -1.66 16.79 6.23
N ASN A 18 -0.70 17.70 6.01
CA ASN A 18 0.63 17.37 5.49
C ASN A 18 1.41 16.45 6.45
N THR A 19 2.19 15.56 5.85
CA THR A 19 3.09 14.64 6.57
C THR A 19 4.39 14.47 5.78
N VAL A 20 5.31 13.66 6.32
CA VAL A 20 6.57 13.32 5.66
C VAL A 20 6.68 11.81 5.60
N LEU A 21 6.89 11.28 4.40
CA LEU A 21 7.07 9.86 4.16
C LEU A 21 8.52 9.60 3.76
N CYS A 22 9.29 8.92 4.61
CA CYS A 22 10.70 8.57 4.37
C CYS A 22 11.50 9.76 3.79
N GLY A 23 11.39 10.93 4.42
CA GLY A 23 12.11 12.16 4.05
C GLY A 23 11.46 13.01 2.94
N ILE A 24 10.44 12.54 2.24
CA ILE A 24 9.74 13.28 1.18
C ILE A 24 8.42 13.84 1.73
N PRO A 25 8.19 15.18 1.65
CA PRO A 25 6.93 15.78 2.06
C PRO A 25 5.78 15.35 1.14
N ILE A 26 4.60 15.09 1.74
CA ILE A 26 3.34 14.85 1.03
C ILE A 26 2.23 15.70 1.62
N ASP A 27 1.29 16.17 0.79
CA ASP A 27 0.28 17.16 1.18
C ASP A 27 -0.74 16.60 2.17
N ASN A 28 -0.96 15.28 2.13
CA ASN A 28 -1.87 14.57 3.01
C ASN A 28 -1.49 13.08 3.07
N PRO A 29 -1.94 12.32 4.08
CA PRO A 29 -1.51 10.94 4.29
C PRO A 29 -2.26 9.91 3.45
N ILE A 30 -3.17 10.32 2.56
CA ILE A 30 -4.03 9.38 1.81
C ILE A 30 -3.33 8.90 0.55
N ILE A 31 -3.11 7.60 0.47
CA ILE A 31 -2.38 6.90 -0.59
C ILE A 31 -3.25 5.73 -1.07
N PRO A 32 -3.75 5.69 -2.31
CA PRO A 32 -4.30 4.46 -2.87
C PRO A 32 -3.27 3.33 -2.90
N ALA A 33 -3.69 2.14 -2.44
CA ALA A 33 -2.84 0.96 -2.34
C ALA A 33 -2.59 0.29 -3.70
N SER A 34 -1.42 -0.28 -3.86
CA SER A 34 -1.07 -1.09 -5.03
C SER A 34 -2.09 -2.20 -5.29
N GLY A 35 -2.40 -2.41 -6.58
CA GLY A 35 -3.35 -3.42 -7.03
C GLY A 35 -4.82 -3.00 -6.99
N THR A 36 -5.13 -1.79 -6.50
CA THR A 36 -6.50 -1.25 -6.44
C THR A 36 -6.65 0.10 -7.14
N PHE A 37 -5.58 0.60 -7.74
CA PHE A 37 -5.55 1.93 -8.37
C PHE A 37 -4.87 1.93 -9.75
N GLY A 38 -4.55 0.77 -10.29
CA GLY A 38 -3.87 0.63 -11.57
C GLY A 38 -2.55 1.42 -11.63
N TYR A 39 -2.41 2.22 -12.68
CA TYR A 39 -1.35 3.22 -12.82
C TYR A 39 -1.86 4.66 -12.64
N GLY A 40 -3.09 4.83 -12.12
CA GLY A 40 -3.68 6.11 -11.72
C GLY A 40 -4.39 6.86 -12.83
N TYR A 41 -3.99 6.74 -14.08
CA TYR A 41 -4.63 7.49 -15.18
C TYR A 41 -6.08 7.04 -15.41
N GLU A 42 -6.44 5.80 -15.09
CA GLU A 42 -7.82 5.31 -15.14
C GLU A 42 -8.71 6.05 -14.13
N PHE A 43 -8.19 6.33 -12.94
CA PHE A 43 -8.91 7.12 -11.93
C PHE A 43 -8.92 8.62 -12.23
N ALA A 44 -7.93 9.11 -12.99
CA ALA A 44 -7.88 10.50 -13.41
C ALA A 44 -9.04 10.85 -14.40
N GLU A 45 -9.65 9.86 -15.02
CA GLU A 45 -10.89 10.06 -15.81
C GLU A 45 -12.10 10.37 -14.92
N LEU A 46 -12.06 9.99 -13.63
CA LEU A 46 -13.17 10.17 -12.70
C LEU A 46 -13.03 11.44 -11.86
N TYR A 47 -11.81 11.80 -11.45
CA TYR A 47 -11.52 12.97 -10.62
C TYR A 47 -10.05 13.40 -10.73
N ASP A 48 -9.73 14.62 -10.30
CA ASP A 48 -8.34 15.08 -10.21
C ASP A 48 -7.58 14.33 -9.11
N ILE A 49 -6.80 13.32 -9.51
CA ILE A 49 -6.00 12.49 -8.61
C ILE A 49 -4.86 13.26 -7.92
N ASN A 50 -4.53 14.49 -8.36
CA ASN A 50 -3.56 15.36 -7.66
C ASN A 50 -4.02 15.81 -6.27
N CYS A 51 -5.28 15.57 -5.89
CA CYS A 51 -5.74 15.74 -4.51
C CYS A 51 -5.09 14.76 -3.53
N LEU A 52 -4.62 13.61 -3.99
CA LEU A 52 -3.98 12.56 -3.16
C LEU A 52 -2.57 12.97 -2.73
N GLY A 53 -2.09 12.47 -1.60
CA GLY A 53 -0.71 12.68 -1.16
C GLY A 53 0.31 12.01 -2.09
N SER A 54 0.03 10.78 -2.45
CA SER A 54 0.72 9.94 -3.44
C SER A 54 -0.20 8.79 -3.81
N PHE A 55 0.29 7.78 -4.55
CA PHE A 55 -0.31 6.45 -4.65
C PHE A 55 0.75 5.39 -4.96
N SER A 56 0.45 4.15 -4.59
CA SER A 56 1.28 2.99 -4.91
C SER A 56 0.72 2.33 -6.17
N PHE A 57 1.47 2.35 -7.27
CA PHE A 57 1.02 1.77 -8.52
C PHE A 57 1.11 0.23 -8.51
N LYS A 58 0.56 -0.39 -9.53
CA LYS A 58 0.49 -1.83 -9.70
C LYS A 58 1.83 -2.52 -9.49
N GLY A 59 1.84 -3.59 -8.68
CA GLY A 59 3.03 -4.40 -8.43
C GLY A 59 3.70 -4.85 -9.72
N THR A 60 4.97 -4.50 -9.88
CA THR A 60 5.76 -4.65 -11.09
C THR A 60 6.82 -5.74 -10.91
N THR A 61 6.94 -6.65 -11.86
CA THR A 61 7.96 -7.71 -11.94
C THR A 61 8.95 -7.42 -13.08
N ALA A 62 10.10 -8.08 -13.09
CA ALA A 62 11.10 -7.93 -14.16
C ALA A 62 10.50 -8.25 -15.54
N SER A 63 9.78 -9.35 -15.64
CA SER A 63 9.09 -9.80 -16.86
C SER A 63 7.57 -9.65 -16.75
N PRO A 64 6.82 -9.54 -17.87
CA PRO A 64 5.36 -9.52 -17.87
C PRO A 64 4.76 -10.77 -17.23
N ARG A 65 3.58 -10.62 -16.61
CA ARG A 65 2.82 -11.74 -16.02
C ARG A 65 1.34 -11.61 -16.34
N GLU A 66 0.72 -12.71 -16.76
CA GLU A 66 -0.72 -12.81 -17.04
C GLU A 66 -1.57 -13.01 -15.76
N GLY A 67 -0.92 -13.37 -14.64
CA GLY A 67 -1.61 -13.70 -13.41
C GLY A 67 -2.15 -15.12 -13.35
N ASN A 68 -3.00 -15.38 -12.35
CA ASN A 68 -3.60 -16.69 -12.13
C ASN A 68 -4.86 -16.92 -12.99
N PRO A 69 -5.29 -18.17 -13.20
CA PRO A 69 -6.55 -18.50 -13.88
C PRO A 69 -7.78 -17.88 -13.18
N LEU A 70 -8.85 -17.69 -13.95
CA LEU A 70 -10.15 -17.26 -13.46
C LEU A 70 -10.97 -18.45 -12.89
N PRO A 71 -11.85 -18.20 -11.89
CA PRO A 71 -12.08 -16.94 -11.16
C PRO A 71 -10.99 -16.66 -10.13
N ARG A 72 -10.54 -15.41 -10.06
CA ARG A 72 -9.44 -14.98 -9.17
C ARG A 72 -9.81 -13.86 -8.21
N ILE A 73 -11.07 -13.47 -8.19
CA ILE A 73 -11.68 -12.51 -7.26
C ILE A 73 -13.00 -13.08 -6.77
N ALA A 74 -13.32 -12.92 -5.49
CA ALA A 74 -14.60 -13.30 -4.92
C ALA A 74 -14.98 -12.35 -3.79
N GLU A 75 -16.25 -11.98 -3.70
CA GLU A 75 -16.78 -11.24 -2.57
C GLU A 75 -16.81 -12.12 -1.30
N SER A 76 -16.67 -11.50 -0.15
CA SER A 76 -16.81 -12.11 1.17
C SER A 76 -17.59 -11.17 2.08
N ALA A 77 -18.12 -11.66 3.19
CA ALA A 77 -18.75 -10.82 4.20
C ALA A 77 -17.74 -9.76 4.67
N SER A 78 -18.12 -8.47 4.54
CA SER A 78 -17.30 -7.30 4.91
C SER A 78 -15.90 -7.25 4.23
N GLY A 79 -15.76 -7.82 3.01
CA GLY A 79 -14.48 -7.79 2.30
C GLY A 79 -14.50 -8.55 0.98
N MET A 80 -13.30 -8.81 0.47
CA MET A 80 -13.11 -9.58 -0.76
C MET A 80 -11.89 -10.49 -0.65
N LEU A 81 -11.93 -11.57 -1.41
CA LEU A 81 -10.80 -12.47 -1.66
C LEU A 81 -10.23 -12.20 -3.04
N ASN A 82 -8.91 -12.17 -3.16
CA ASN A 82 -8.24 -12.14 -4.46
C ASN A 82 -7.04 -13.10 -4.52
N SER A 83 -6.83 -13.63 -5.69
CA SER A 83 -5.65 -14.40 -6.08
C SER A 83 -5.21 -14.01 -7.49
N VAL A 84 -5.04 -12.70 -7.73
CA VAL A 84 -4.72 -12.15 -9.07
C VAL A 84 -3.41 -12.70 -9.64
N GLY A 85 -2.41 -12.98 -8.80
CA GLY A 85 -1.17 -13.60 -9.24
C GLY A 85 -0.19 -12.65 -9.91
N LEU A 86 -0.14 -11.39 -9.46
CA LEU A 86 0.78 -10.35 -9.95
C LEU A 86 0.67 -10.06 -11.46
N GLU A 87 -0.52 -10.10 -12.05
CA GLU A 87 -0.71 -9.63 -13.42
C GLU A 87 -0.17 -8.21 -13.59
N ASN A 88 0.81 -8.05 -14.48
CA ASN A 88 1.44 -6.76 -14.78
C ASN A 88 2.22 -6.84 -16.09
N PRO A 89 2.48 -5.70 -16.77
CA PRO A 89 3.14 -5.69 -18.07
C PRO A 89 4.68 -5.83 -18.03
N GLY A 90 5.27 -5.96 -16.81
CA GLY A 90 6.73 -5.96 -16.63
C GLY A 90 7.34 -4.56 -16.58
N VAL A 91 8.53 -4.46 -15.98
CA VAL A 91 9.16 -3.17 -15.67
C VAL A 91 9.48 -2.33 -16.92
N GLU A 92 9.82 -2.95 -18.03
CA GLU A 92 10.10 -2.21 -19.28
C GLU A 92 8.85 -1.48 -19.80
N SER A 93 7.70 -2.17 -19.89
CA SER A 93 6.45 -1.54 -20.27
C SER A 93 5.99 -0.49 -19.25
N VAL A 94 6.22 -0.72 -17.96
CA VAL A 94 5.92 0.30 -16.94
C VAL A 94 6.70 1.59 -17.22
N ILE A 95 7.97 1.49 -17.55
CA ILE A 95 8.83 2.65 -17.83
C ILE A 95 8.47 3.30 -19.17
N CYS A 96 8.27 2.51 -20.22
CA CYS A 96 8.09 3.02 -21.59
C CYS A 96 6.65 3.50 -21.88
N ASP A 97 5.64 2.86 -21.25
CA ASP A 97 4.24 3.09 -21.60
C ASP A 97 3.45 3.70 -20.43
N GLU A 98 3.56 3.12 -19.22
CA GLU A 98 2.67 3.47 -18.12
C GLU A 98 3.07 4.77 -17.41
N LEU A 99 4.35 4.94 -17.06
CA LEU A 99 4.84 6.18 -16.44
C LEU A 99 4.67 7.42 -17.35
N PRO A 100 4.89 7.38 -18.68
CA PRO A 100 4.58 8.49 -19.55
C PRO A 100 3.09 8.89 -19.58
N LYS A 101 2.16 7.92 -19.50
CA LYS A 101 0.71 8.21 -19.38
C LYS A 101 0.41 8.87 -18.04
N LEU A 102 0.98 8.32 -16.96
CA LEU A 102 0.80 8.84 -15.61
C LEU A 102 1.29 10.29 -15.48
N ARG A 103 2.45 10.64 -16.01
CA ARG A 103 3.03 12.00 -15.96
C ARG A 103 2.11 13.08 -16.54
N ARG A 104 1.17 12.72 -17.41
CA ARG A 104 0.21 13.67 -18.00
C ARG A 104 -0.88 14.07 -17.02
N VAL A 105 -1.19 13.22 -16.03
CA VAL A 105 -2.34 13.37 -15.14
C VAL A 105 -1.95 13.54 -13.67
N PHE A 106 -0.75 13.09 -13.25
CA PHE A 106 -0.27 13.18 -11.88
C PHE A 106 1.12 13.81 -11.81
N ARG A 107 1.27 14.84 -10.96
CA ARG A 107 2.47 15.69 -10.92
C ARG A 107 3.37 15.44 -9.71
N LYS A 108 2.93 14.58 -8.78
CA LYS A 108 3.65 14.29 -7.54
C LYS A 108 4.46 13.00 -7.66
N PRO A 109 5.44 12.78 -6.75
CA PRO A 109 6.13 11.50 -6.67
C PRO A 109 5.15 10.36 -6.37
N VAL A 110 5.38 9.20 -6.98
CA VAL A 110 4.60 7.97 -6.76
C VAL A 110 5.43 6.89 -6.08
N ILE A 111 4.75 5.95 -5.45
CA ILE A 111 5.33 4.75 -4.87
C ILE A 111 5.32 3.66 -5.93
N ALA A 112 6.49 3.15 -6.27
CA ALA A 112 6.62 1.99 -7.15
C ALA A 112 6.55 0.70 -6.33
N ASN A 113 5.43 -0.04 -6.44
CA ASN A 113 5.35 -1.35 -5.83
C ASN A 113 6.12 -2.36 -6.68
N ILE A 114 7.17 -2.97 -6.12
CA ILE A 114 8.02 -3.93 -6.79
C ILE A 114 7.86 -5.33 -6.24
N CYS A 115 7.87 -6.31 -7.14
CA CYS A 115 7.65 -7.71 -6.84
C CYS A 115 8.70 -8.57 -7.53
N GLY A 116 9.04 -9.70 -6.94
CA GLY A 116 9.98 -10.66 -7.51
C GLY A 116 9.81 -12.06 -6.92
N PHE A 117 10.33 -13.07 -7.61
CA PHE A 117 10.36 -14.46 -7.19
C PHE A 117 11.78 -14.91 -6.83
N SER A 118 12.75 -14.02 -7.00
CA SER A 118 14.14 -14.15 -6.58
C SER A 118 14.69 -12.79 -6.16
N ILE A 119 15.75 -12.77 -5.36
CA ILE A 119 16.41 -11.53 -4.95
C ILE A 119 16.91 -10.74 -6.17
N SER A 120 17.43 -11.44 -7.18
CA SER A 120 17.91 -10.81 -8.43
C SER A 120 16.80 -10.08 -9.19
N GLU A 121 15.57 -10.61 -9.22
CA GLU A 121 14.44 -9.94 -9.86
C GLU A 121 14.05 -8.65 -9.11
N TYR A 122 14.04 -8.66 -7.78
CA TYR A 122 13.80 -7.43 -7.00
C TYR A 122 14.87 -6.37 -7.29
N VAL A 123 16.15 -6.76 -7.36
CA VAL A 123 17.28 -5.87 -7.66
C VAL A 123 17.11 -5.28 -9.06
N GLU A 124 16.86 -6.11 -10.08
CA GLU A 124 16.67 -5.66 -11.45
C GLU A 124 15.56 -4.62 -11.57
N VAL A 125 14.41 -4.88 -10.97
CA VAL A 125 13.27 -3.95 -10.99
C VAL A 125 13.61 -2.65 -10.26
N ALA A 126 14.29 -2.75 -9.12
CA ALA A 126 14.71 -1.59 -8.32
C ALA A 126 15.69 -0.68 -9.09
N GLU A 127 16.72 -1.24 -9.73
CA GLU A 127 17.70 -0.51 -10.53
C GLU A 127 17.06 0.27 -11.68
N LYS A 128 16.12 -0.35 -12.41
CA LYS A 128 15.41 0.27 -13.52
C LYS A 128 14.49 1.40 -13.07
N LEU A 129 13.77 1.21 -11.95
CA LEU A 129 12.86 2.22 -11.40
C LEU A 129 13.60 3.32 -10.61
N ASP A 130 14.82 3.09 -10.15
CA ASP A 130 15.68 4.11 -9.54
C ASP A 130 15.92 5.29 -10.50
N GLN A 131 16.02 5.01 -11.79
CA GLN A 131 16.26 6.00 -12.85
C GLN A 131 15.03 6.84 -13.22
N GLN A 132 13.86 6.56 -12.63
CA GLN A 132 12.62 7.24 -12.99
C GLN A 132 12.33 8.42 -12.04
N ASP A 133 12.38 9.65 -12.52
CA ASP A 133 12.22 10.88 -11.71
C ASP A 133 10.90 10.95 -10.96
N GLN A 134 9.80 10.43 -11.55
CA GLN A 134 8.49 10.45 -10.92
C GLN A 134 8.33 9.42 -9.79
N VAL A 135 9.20 8.41 -9.73
CA VAL A 135 9.23 7.44 -8.64
C VAL A 135 9.91 8.06 -7.44
N GLY A 136 9.17 8.28 -6.36
CA GLY A 136 9.70 8.82 -5.10
C GLY A 136 10.17 7.74 -4.13
N TRP A 137 9.52 6.58 -4.13
CA TRP A 137 9.79 5.47 -3.22
C TRP A 137 9.65 4.13 -3.93
N LEU A 138 10.39 3.13 -3.47
CA LEU A 138 10.20 1.73 -3.84
C LEU A 138 9.51 1.00 -2.70
N GLU A 139 8.31 0.47 -2.94
CA GLU A 139 7.58 -0.40 -2.00
C GLU A 139 7.84 -1.85 -2.39
N VAL A 140 8.65 -2.54 -1.60
CA VAL A 140 9.09 -3.92 -1.86
C VAL A 140 8.07 -4.90 -1.29
N ASN A 141 7.28 -5.53 -2.14
CA ASN A 141 6.27 -6.49 -1.76
C ASN A 141 6.89 -7.88 -1.54
N ILE A 142 7.19 -8.23 -0.30
CA ILE A 142 7.80 -9.51 0.08
C ILE A 142 6.79 -10.64 0.34
N SER A 143 5.50 -10.43 0.00
CA SER A 143 4.48 -11.49 0.13
C SER A 143 4.53 -12.55 -1.00
N CYS A 144 5.40 -12.37 -2.00
CA CYS A 144 5.57 -13.31 -3.10
C CYS A 144 6.35 -14.56 -2.66
N PRO A 145 6.03 -15.74 -3.20
CA PRO A 145 6.78 -16.96 -2.89
C PRO A 145 8.20 -16.91 -3.47
N ASN A 146 9.17 -17.38 -2.69
CA ASN A 146 10.54 -17.59 -3.14
C ASN A 146 10.63 -18.94 -3.88
N VAL A 147 10.72 -18.91 -5.22
CA VAL A 147 10.77 -20.13 -6.03
C VAL A 147 12.05 -20.94 -5.81
N HIS A 148 13.16 -20.30 -5.44
CA HIS A 148 14.43 -20.96 -5.11
C HIS A 148 14.48 -21.48 -3.67
N GLY A 149 13.64 -20.97 -2.78
CA GLY A 149 13.54 -21.36 -1.37
C GLY A 149 12.38 -22.28 -1.05
N GLY A 150 11.92 -23.09 -2.00
CA GLY A 150 10.84 -24.08 -1.78
C GLY A 150 9.44 -23.48 -1.72
N GLY A 151 9.23 -22.29 -2.28
CA GLY A 151 7.91 -21.64 -2.36
C GLY A 151 7.48 -20.88 -1.10
N MET A 152 8.33 -20.77 -0.08
CA MET A 152 8.06 -19.89 1.07
C MET A 152 8.08 -18.43 0.64
N SER A 153 7.14 -17.63 1.18
CA SER A 153 7.15 -16.19 0.97
C SER A 153 8.38 -15.56 1.63
N PHE A 154 9.04 -14.63 0.93
CA PHE A 154 10.15 -13.85 1.50
C PHE A 154 9.76 -13.12 2.80
N GLY A 155 8.49 -12.75 2.95
CA GLY A 155 7.98 -12.04 4.11
C GLY A 155 7.58 -12.91 5.29
N THR A 156 7.78 -14.24 5.25
CA THR A 156 7.47 -15.14 6.37
C THR A 156 8.68 -15.49 7.23
N ASP A 157 9.89 -15.23 6.73
CA ASP A 157 11.15 -15.44 7.44
C ASP A 157 11.89 -14.08 7.58
N PRO A 158 12.18 -13.62 8.81
CA PRO A 158 12.92 -12.38 9.04
C PRO A 158 14.28 -12.31 8.32
N LYS A 159 14.99 -13.44 8.21
CA LYS A 159 16.31 -13.49 7.54
C LYS A 159 16.16 -13.26 6.03
N LEU A 160 15.20 -13.94 5.40
CA LEU A 160 14.92 -13.74 3.97
C LEU A 160 14.43 -12.32 3.67
N ALA A 161 13.59 -11.76 4.53
CA ALA A 161 13.15 -10.38 4.44
C ALA A 161 14.33 -9.39 4.51
N ALA A 162 15.27 -9.61 5.44
CA ALA A 162 16.48 -8.82 5.57
C ALA A 162 17.40 -8.95 4.36
N GLU A 163 17.56 -10.14 3.78
CA GLU A 163 18.37 -10.36 2.56
C GLU A 163 17.82 -9.58 1.37
N VAL A 164 16.50 -9.64 1.12
CA VAL A 164 15.84 -8.86 0.08
C VAL A 164 16.01 -7.36 0.33
N THR A 165 15.77 -6.91 1.58
CA THR A 165 15.91 -5.50 1.97
C THR A 165 17.32 -4.99 1.65
N LYS A 166 18.35 -5.70 2.11
CA LYS A 166 19.74 -5.34 1.90
C LYS A 166 20.12 -5.28 0.41
N ALA A 167 19.67 -6.26 -0.37
CA ALA A 167 19.94 -6.32 -1.79
C ALA A 167 19.32 -5.16 -2.55
N VAL A 168 18.02 -4.89 -2.32
CA VAL A 168 17.30 -3.78 -2.94
C VAL A 168 17.90 -2.44 -2.50
N LYS A 169 18.19 -2.27 -1.20
CA LYS A 169 18.76 -1.03 -0.68
C LYS A 169 20.14 -0.71 -1.30
N SER A 170 20.90 -1.73 -1.66
CA SER A 170 22.18 -1.57 -2.34
C SER A 170 22.05 -1.18 -3.82
N ALA A 171 20.88 -1.42 -4.42
CA ALA A 171 20.59 -1.22 -5.84
C ALA A 171 19.91 0.13 -6.16
N THR A 172 19.50 0.90 -5.14
CA THR A 172 18.76 2.15 -5.33
C THR A 172 19.21 3.25 -4.37
N LYS A 173 19.05 4.51 -4.81
CA LYS A 173 19.20 5.70 -3.96
C LYS A 173 17.87 6.18 -3.38
N LYS A 174 16.74 5.67 -3.90
CA LYS A 174 15.40 6.02 -3.44
C LYS A 174 15.11 5.37 -2.08
N PRO A 175 14.24 5.98 -1.27
CA PRO A 175 13.74 5.33 -0.05
C PRO A 175 13.09 3.99 -0.36
N VAL A 176 13.44 2.97 0.44
CA VAL A 176 12.92 1.60 0.34
C VAL A 176 11.93 1.34 1.47
N ILE A 177 10.70 1.04 1.13
CA ILE A 177 9.61 0.69 2.04
C ILE A 177 9.35 -0.81 1.91
N MET A 178 9.42 -1.55 3.01
CA MET A 178 9.17 -3.00 2.99
C MET A 178 7.71 -3.28 3.30
N LYS A 179 6.98 -3.90 2.34
CA LYS A 179 5.56 -4.24 2.51
C LYS A 179 5.40 -5.63 3.11
N LEU A 180 4.94 -5.67 4.36
CA LEU A 180 4.90 -6.88 5.17
C LEU A 180 3.62 -7.69 4.99
N SER A 181 3.78 -9.02 5.05
CA SER A 181 2.69 -9.98 5.09
C SER A 181 2.14 -10.13 6.51
N PRO A 182 0.81 -10.17 6.71
CA PRO A 182 0.22 -10.48 8.01
C PRO A 182 0.23 -11.97 8.35
N ASN A 183 0.62 -12.83 7.39
CA ASN A 183 0.54 -14.29 7.53
C ASN A 183 1.79 -14.84 8.25
N VAL A 184 2.10 -14.26 9.39
CA VAL A 184 3.24 -14.57 10.25
C VAL A 184 2.81 -14.60 11.72
N THR A 185 3.57 -15.29 12.55
CA THR A 185 3.31 -15.34 14.00
C THR A 185 3.74 -14.03 14.68
N ASP A 186 4.88 -13.46 14.26
CA ASP A 186 5.43 -12.23 14.80
C ASP A 186 5.86 -11.29 13.67
N ILE A 187 5.01 -10.29 13.39
CA ILE A 187 5.28 -9.30 12.35
C ILE A 187 6.36 -8.31 12.78
N SER A 188 6.52 -8.09 14.09
CA SER A 188 7.52 -7.17 14.63
C SER A 188 8.94 -7.69 14.39
N ALA A 189 9.15 -9.00 14.49
CA ALA A 189 10.44 -9.61 14.18
C ALA A 189 10.84 -9.39 12.70
N VAL A 190 9.89 -9.49 11.77
CA VAL A 190 10.13 -9.23 10.35
C VAL A 190 10.43 -7.74 10.11
N ALA A 191 9.64 -6.84 10.73
CA ALA A 191 9.85 -5.39 10.62
C ALA A 191 11.23 -4.97 11.12
N THR A 192 11.62 -5.45 12.31
CA THR A 192 12.94 -5.18 12.90
C THR A 192 14.09 -5.68 12.02
N ALA A 193 13.94 -6.88 11.44
CA ALA A 193 14.95 -7.41 10.52
C ALA A 193 15.09 -6.56 9.25
N CYS A 194 13.98 -6.05 8.70
CA CYS A 194 14.01 -5.13 7.56
C CYS A 194 14.67 -3.78 7.93
N GLU A 195 14.35 -3.19 9.08
CA GLU A 195 14.99 -1.96 9.56
C GLU A 195 16.49 -2.14 9.73
N GLN A 196 16.94 -3.21 10.39
CA GLN A 196 18.36 -3.52 10.58
C GLN A 196 19.10 -3.76 9.27
N ALA A 197 18.39 -4.22 8.24
CA ALA A 197 18.92 -4.39 6.89
C ALA A 197 18.93 -3.10 6.06
N GLY A 198 18.43 -1.97 6.59
CA GLY A 198 18.50 -0.64 5.99
C GLY A 198 17.22 -0.18 5.29
N ALA A 199 16.06 -0.75 5.58
CA ALA A 199 14.80 -0.20 5.12
C ALA A 199 14.59 1.25 5.62
N ASP A 200 13.99 2.12 4.80
CA ASP A 200 13.66 3.50 5.15
C ASP A 200 12.25 3.64 5.70
N GLY A 201 11.40 2.61 5.53
CA GLY A 201 10.04 2.56 6.04
C GLY A 201 9.46 1.16 5.97
N ILE A 202 8.34 0.96 6.65
CA ILE A 202 7.57 -0.28 6.66
C ILE A 202 6.13 0.02 6.25
N SER A 203 5.55 -0.73 5.31
CA SER A 203 4.10 -0.72 5.05
C SER A 203 3.49 -2.06 5.46
N LEU A 204 2.35 -2.01 6.12
CA LEU A 204 1.61 -3.20 6.56
C LEU A 204 0.13 -2.89 6.78
N ILE A 205 -0.74 -3.83 6.45
CA ILE A 205 -0.51 -5.23 6.12
C ILE A 205 -0.88 -5.52 4.65
N ASN A 206 -0.21 -6.51 4.03
CA ASN A 206 -0.73 -7.16 2.86
C ASN A 206 -1.97 -7.99 3.25
N THR A 207 -2.53 -8.80 2.34
CA THR A 207 -3.78 -9.52 2.55
C THR A 207 -3.61 -10.75 3.44
N LEU A 208 -4.63 -11.03 4.28
CA LEU A 208 -4.70 -12.25 5.08
C LEU A 208 -5.11 -13.44 4.20
N MET A 209 -4.48 -14.60 4.41
CA MET A 209 -4.87 -15.81 3.69
C MET A 209 -6.29 -16.24 4.08
N GLY A 210 -7.15 -16.43 3.08
CA GLY A 210 -8.52 -16.84 3.26
C GLY A 210 -9.01 -17.78 2.17
N MET A 211 -10.22 -18.29 2.31
CA MET A 211 -10.86 -19.22 1.38
C MET A 211 -12.39 -19.06 1.41
N ARG A 212 -13.04 -19.32 0.28
CA ARG A 212 -14.49 -19.55 0.21
C ARG A 212 -14.80 -20.80 -0.60
N ILE A 213 -15.85 -21.52 -0.19
CA ILE A 213 -16.41 -22.68 -0.90
C ILE A 213 -17.82 -22.30 -1.37
N ASP A 214 -18.13 -22.61 -2.62
CA ASP A 214 -19.50 -22.57 -3.14
C ASP A 214 -20.21 -23.88 -2.75
N PRO A 215 -21.25 -23.83 -1.89
CA PRO A 215 -21.95 -25.02 -1.44
C PRO A 215 -22.79 -25.67 -2.54
N GLY A 216 -23.17 -24.92 -3.58
CA GLY A 216 -23.96 -25.44 -4.69
C GLY A 216 -23.16 -26.37 -5.60
N ILE A 217 -21.93 -25.97 -5.93
CA ILE A 217 -21.02 -26.81 -6.75
C ILE A 217 -20.00 -27.59 -5.93
N GLN A 218 -19.99 -27.41 -4.60
CA GLN A 218 -19.09 -28.08 -3.64
C GLN A 218 -17.60 -27.95 -3.99
N ARG A 219 -17.18 -26.73 -4.38
CA ARG A 219 -15.80 -26.44 -4.81
C ARG A 219 -15.34 -25.06 -4.28
N PRO A 220 -14.03 -24.85 -4.17
CA PRO A 220 -13.48 -23.52 -3.93
C PRO A 220 -13.98 -22.52 -4.99
N ILE A 221 -14.30 -21.29 -4.57
CA ILE A 221 -14.76 -20.23 -5.50
C ILE A 221 -13.60 -19.74 -6.36
N LEU A 222 -12.41 -19.58 -5.77
CA LEU A 222 -11.21 -19.17 -6.51
C LEU A 222 -10.54 -20.36 -7.19
N ALA A 223 -10.11 -20.19 -8.43
CA ALA A 223 -9.37 -21.22 -9.16
C ALA A 223 -8.09 -21.65 -8.42
N ASN A 224 -7.47 -20.74 -7.69
CA ASN A 224 -6.26 -20.97 -6.89
C ASN A 224 -6.56 -21.48 -5.46
N ILE A 225 -7.79 -21.92 -5.19
CA ILE A 225 -8.30 -22.45 -3.91
C ILE A 225 -8.34 -21.38 -2.83
N THR A 226 -7.19 -20.79 -2.48
CA THR A 226 -7.03 -19.73 -1.47
C THR A 226 -6.76 -18.39 -2.14
N GLY A 227 -7.00 -17.30 -1.40
CA GLY A 227 -6.69 -15.94 -1.83
C GLY A 227 -6.49 -15.01 -0.64
N GLY A 228 -6.00 -13.82 -0.90
CA GLY A 228 -5.83 -12.79 0.11
C GLY A 228 -7.16 -12.12 0.45
N LEU A 229 -7.56 -12.15 1.72
CA LEU A 229 -8.70 -11.41 2.27
C LEU A 229 -8.31 -9.96 2.54
N SER A 230 -9.14 -9.03 2.07
CA SER A 230 -9.00 -7.58 2.28
C SER A 230 -10.38 -6.94 2.51
N GLY A 231 -10.43 -5.67 2.88
CA GLY A 231 -11.66 -4.94 3.16
C GLY A 231 -11.93 -4.74 4.65
N PRO A 232 -13.09 -4.18 5.05
CA PRO A 232 -13.37 -3.76 6.44
C PRO A 232 -13.14 -4.83 7.51
N ALA A 233 -13.34 -6.10 7.18
CA ALA A 233 -13.14 -7.22 8.12
C ALA A 233 -11.71 -7.32 8.67
N VAL A 234 -10.70 -6.83 7.95
CA VAL A 234 -9.29 -6.94 8.38
C VAL A 234 -8.80 -5.72 9.15
N PHE A 235 -9.57 -4.63 9.22
CA PHE A 235 -9.14 -3.38 9.84
C PHE A 235 -8.62 -3.54 11.29
N PRO A 236 -9.33 -4.18 12.23
CA PRO A 236 -8.84 -4.31 13.60
C PRO A 236 -7.56 -5.16 13.70
N ILE A 237 -7.35 -6.07 12.77
CA ILE A 237 -6.12 -6.88 12.69
C ILE A 237 -4.95 -6.01 12.20
N ALA A 238 -5.19 -5.23 11.14
CA ALA A 238 -4.20 -4.30 10.59
C ALA A 238 -3.79 -3.26 11.62
N LEU A 239 -4.77 -2.64 12.30
CA LEU A 239 -4.55 -1.64 13.35
C LEU A 239 -3.64 -2.19 14.47
N ARG A 240 -3.95 -3.41 14.98
CA ARG A 240 -3.12 -4.08 15.99
C ARG A 240 -1.70 -4.32 15.49
N MET A 241 -1.53 -4.75 14.24
CA MET A 241 -0.20 -5.01 13.69
C MET A 241 0.60 -3.73 13.48
N VAL A 242 -0.03 -2.64 13.04
CA VAL A 242 0.60 -1.30 12.96
C VAL A 242 1.08 -0.86 14.34
N TRP A 243 0.24 -1.01 15.37
CA TRP A 243 0.60 -0.73 16.76
C TRP A 243 1.84 -1.49 17.20
N GLN A 244 1.90 -2.81 16.94
CA GLN A 244 3.03 -3.65 17.31
C GLN A 244 4.31 -3.27 16.59
N VAL A 245 4.24 -3.01 15.28
CA VAL A 245 5.41 -2.64 14.48
C VAL A 245 5.92 -1.26 14.87
N TYR A 246 5.04 -0.29 15.12
CA TYR A 246 5.45 1.05 15.58
C TYR A 246 6.28 1.01 16.87
N GLN A 247 5.95 0.08 17.80
CA GLN A 247 6.74 -0.10 19.03
C GLN A 247 8.09 -0.79 18.79
N ALA A 248 8.24 -1.50 17.67
CA ALA A 248 9.41 -2.34 17.41
C ALA A 248 10.47 -1.67 16.52
N VAL A 249 10.08 -0.63 15.74
CA VAL A 249 10.97 0.05 14.80
C VAL A 249 10.98 1.57 15.02
N SER A 250 12.05 2.22 14.56
CA SER A 250 12.20 3.69 14.62
C SER A 250 11.90 4.38 13.29
N ILE A 251 11.83 3.61 12.19
CA ILE A 251 11.54 4.11 10.84
C ILE A 251 10.03 4.30 10.63
N PRO A 252 9.63 5.18 9.69
CA PRO A 252 8.23 5.45 9.39
C PRO A 252 7.41 4.20 9.07
N VAL A 253 6.18 4.15 9.60
CA VAL A 253 5.21 3.07 9.36
C VAL A 253 4.05 3.59 8.52
N ILE A 254 3.65 2.88 7.49
CA ILE A 254 2.46 3.12 6.66
C ILE A 254 1.43 2.06 7.01
N GLY A 255 0.24 2.50 7.44
CA GLY A 255 -0.85 1.58 7.81
C GLY A 255 -1.76 1.28 6.63
N LEU A 256 -2.04 0.00 6.36
CA LEU A 256 -3.05 -0.41 5.39
C LEU A 256 -3.79 -1.66 5.83
N GLY A 257 -5.04 -1.78 5.36
CA GLY A 257 -5.94 -2.91 5.65
C GLY A 257 -7.28 -2.46 6.20
N GLY A 258 -8.29 -2.50 5.34
CA GLY A 258 -9.69 -2.27 5.70
C GLY A 258 -10.10 -0.82 5.96
N ILE A 259 -9.25 0.15 5.71
CA ILE A 259 -9.55 1.58 5.88
C ILE A 259 -10.60 2.01 4.86
N SER A 260 -11.70 2.62 5.34
CA SER A 260 -12.83 3.08 4.53
C SER A 260 -13.47 4.37 5.03
N THR A 261 -13.04 4.89 6.19
CA THR A 261 -13.56 6.12 6.80
C THR A 261 -12.43 7.04 7.27
N PRO A 262 -12.68 8.36 7.42
CA PRO A 262 -11.69 9.29 7.95
C PRO A 262 -11.33 9.02 9.42
N GLU A 263 -12.25 8.49 10.23
CA GLU A 263 -11.97 8.06 11.60
C GLU A 263 -10.90 6.95 11.63
N GLN A 264 -11.00 5.98 10.72
CA GLN A 264 -10.02 4.89 10.62
C GLN A 264 -8.63 5.38 10.17
N VAL A 265 -8.56 6.47 9.40
CA VAL A 265 -7.28 7.14 9.11
C VAL A 265 -6.66 7.67 10.40
N ILE A 266 -7.45 8.35 11.23
CA ILE A 266 -6.99 8.88 12.53
C ILE A 266 -6.58 7.74 13.47
N GLU A 267 -7.34 6.64 13.53
CA GLU A 267 -6.99 5.47 14.33
C GLU A 267 -5.63 4.87 13.92
N MET A 268 -5.39 4.71 12.62
CA MET A 268 -4.10 4.22 12.11
C MET A 268 -2.94 5.16 12.48
N MET A 269 -3.16 6.47 12.39
CA MET A 269 -2.12 7.44 12.76
C MET A 269 -1.87 7.46 14.28
N LEU A 270 -2.90 7.36 15.10
CA LEU A 270 -2.78 7.20 16.54
C LEU A 270 -2.02 5.91 16.92
N ALA A 271 -2.19 4.84 16.15
CA ALA A 271 -1.44 3.60 16.31
C ALA A 271 0.02 3.68 15.84
N GLY A 272 0.43 4.77 15.17
CA GLY A 272 1.81 5.03 14.78
C GLY A 272 2.07 5.17 13.27
N ALA A 273 1.05 5.04 12.43
CA ALA A 273 1.22 5.27 10.99
C ALA A 273 1.46 6.75 10.67
N VAL A 274 2.43 7.06 9.80
CA VAL A 274 2.66 8.42 9.28
C VAL A 274 1.83 8.73 8.04
N ALA A 275 1.37 7.68 7.34
CA ALA A 275 0.49 7.72 6.19
C ALA A 275 -0.33 6.42 6.14
N VAL A 276 -1.37 6.39 5.31
CA VAL A 276 -2.24 5.22 5.15
C VAL A 276 -2.40 4.85 3.69
N GLU A 277 -2.43 3.55 3.40
CA GLU A 277 -2.81 3.05 2.08
C GLU A 277 -4.25 2.53 2.09
N ILE A 278 -5.05 2.98 1.13
CA ILE A 278 -6.45 2.59 0.97
C ILE A 278 -6.57 1.63 -0.22
N GLY A 279 -6.99 0.40 0.05
CA GLY A 279 -7.09 -0.67 -0.94
C GLY A 279 -8.52 -0.94 -1.40
N THR A 280 -9.16 -1.96 -0.84
CA THR A 280 -10.47 -2.50 -1.24
C THR A 280 -11.57 -1.43 -1.35
N ALA A 281 -11.51 -0.36 -0.53
CA ALA A 281 -12.48 0.73 -0.60
C ALA A 281 -12.51 1.38 -2.00
N ASN A 282 -11.39 1.46 -2.73
CA ASN A 282 -11.33 1.98 -4.10
C ASN A 282 -12.07 1.10 -5.11
N LEU A 283 -12.17 -0.21 -4.85
CA LEU A 283 -12.89 -1.16 -5.72
C LEU A 283 -14.40 -1.15 -5.45
N ILE A 284 -14.81 -0.79 -4.22
CA ILE A 284 -16.21 -0.62 -3.84
C ILE A 284 -16.75 0.73 -4.31
N ASP A 285 -15.95 1.78 -4.10
CA ASP A 285 -16.28 3.15 -4.48
C ASP A 285 -15.00 3.84 -5.03
N PRO A 286 -14.92 4.09 -6.35
CA PRO A 286 -13.76 4.76 -6.94
C PRO A 286 -13.46 6.14 -6.35
N TYR A 287 -14.44 6.76 -5.70
CA TYR A 287 -14.30 8.05 -5.01
C TYR A 287 -13.96 7.92 -3.52
N ALA A 288 -13.64 6.73 -3.01
CA ALA A 288 -13.38 6.51 -1.58
C ALA A 288 -12.27 7.43 -1.05
N CYS A 289 -11.11 7.47 -1.70
CA CYS A 289 -9.99 8.32 -1.28
C CYS A 289 -10.35 9.82 -1.25
N PRO A 290 -10.89 10.44 -2.32
CA PRO A 290 -11.28 11.85 -2.25
C PRO A 290 -12.44 12.14 -1.28
N LYS A 291 -13.36 11.19 -1.03
CA LYS A 291 -14.41 11.33 -0.02
C LYS A 291 -13.82 11.35 1.40
N ILE A 292 -12.92 10.43 1.71
CA ILE A 292 -12.21 10.37 2.99
C ILE A 292 -11.42 11.67 3.20
N LEU A 293 -10.62 12.08 2.20
CA LEU A 293 -9.82 13.29 2.27
C LEU A 293 -10.67 14.55 2.53
N ARG A 294 -11.82 14.66 1.87
CA ARG A 294 -12.74 15.80 2.06
C ARG A 294 -13.36 15.83 3.46
N ALA A 295 -13.68 14.65 4.01
CA ALA A 295 -14.32 14.55 5.32
C ALA A 295 -13.33 14.68 6.49
N LEU A 296 -12.05 14.42 6.25
CA LEU A 296 -11.01 14.34 7.27
C LEU A 296 -10.88 15.61 8.12
N PRO A 297 -10.90 16.87 7.58
CA PRO A 297 -10.81 18.07 8.38
C PRO A 297 -11.95 18.21 9.40
N ALA A 298 -13.19 17.90 9.01
CA ALA A 298 -14.34 17.99 9.93
C ALA A 298 -14.26 16.93 11.05
N VAL A 299 -13.70 15.77 10.76
CA VAL A 299 -13.47 14.72 11.76
C VAL A 299 -12.33 15.12 12.70
N MET A 300 -11.26 15.72 12.18
CA MET A 300 -10.17 16.28 13.00
C MET A 300 -10.69 17.34 13.96
N ASP A 301 -11.53 18.27 13.49
CA ASP A 301 -12.15 19.31 14.33
C ASP A 301 -13.00 18.70 15.46
N ARG A 302 -13.78 17.64 15.15
CA ARG A 302 -14.57 16.91 16.15
C ARG A 302 -13.73 16.34 17.29
N TYR A 303 -12.51 15.89 16.99
CA TYR A 303 -11.59 15.32 17.97
C TYR A 303 -10.55 16.32 18.48
N GLY A 304 -10.63 17.60 18.12
CA GLY A 304 -9.68 18.64 18.53
C GLY A 304 -8.27 18.48 17.94
N ILE A 305 -8.15 17.80 16.82
CA ILE A 305 -6.87 17.51 16.15
C ILE A 305 -6.53 18.66 15.20
N ARG A 306 -5.46 19.40 15.49
CA ARG A 306 -4.99 20.52 14.67
C ARG A 306 -3.99 20.11 13.59
N SER A 307 -3.35 18.96 13.73
CA SER A 307 -2.36 18.45 12.77
C SER A 307 -2.28 16.94 12.87
N LEU A 308 -2.40 16.25 11.75
CA LEU A 308 -2.27 14.79 11.70
C LEU A 308 -0.87 14.32 12.10
N LYS A 309 0.15 15.07 11.74
CA LYS A 309 1.54 14.77 12.15
C LYS A 309 1.71 14.66 13.65
N ASN A 310 0.95 15.46 14.43
CA ASN A 310 1.12 15.54 15.88
C ASN A 310 0.43 14.39 16.63
N ILE A 311 -0.41 13.60 15.97
CA ILE A 311 -1.12 12.47 16.60
C ILE A 311 -0.46 11.13 16.33
N VAL A 312 0.59 11.09 15.50
CA VAL A 312 1.29 9.84 15.17
C VAL A 312 1.83 9.19 16.45
N GLY A 313 1.37 7.96 16.72
CA GLY A 313 1.72 7.22 17.93
C GLY A 313 1.07 7.74 19.22
N GLY A 314 0.15 8.69 19.13
CA GLY A 314 -0.46 9.33 20.31
C GLY A 314 -1.27 8.43 21.21
N ALA A 315 -1.63 7.23 20.75
CA ALA A 315 -2.32 6.23 21.58
C ALA A 315 -1.38 5.38 22.43
N HIS A 316 -0.06 5.48 22.26
CA HIS A 316 0.91 4.73 23.05
C HIS A 316 1.21 5.30 24.45
N GLY A 317 0.61 6.42 24.83
CA GLY A 317 0.68 7.01 26.17
C GLY A 317 1.79 8.02 26.31
#